data_016a8f123f41ea1082f0b8071501f968
#
_entry.id   016a8f123f41ea1082f0b8071501f968
#
_cell.length_a   1.000
_cell.length_b   1.000
_cell.length_c   1.000
_cell.angle_alpha   90.00
_cell.angle_beta   90.00
_cell.angle_gamma   90.00
#
_symmetry.space_group_name_H-M   'P 1'
#
loop_
_entity.id
_entity.type
_entity.pdbx_description
1 polymer ?
#
loop_
_entity_poly.entity_id
_entity_poly.type
_entity_poly.pdbx_seq_one_letter_code
_entity_poly.pdbx_strand_id
1 'polypeptide(L)'
;MNPKVADFGTARLFDSDETRAETKRIAGTRGYMAPEYLNHGQISAKSDVYSFGVMLLEMISGERNNSFEGEGLAAFAWKRWVEGKPEIVIDPFLIENPRNEIIKLIQIGLLCVQENPTKRPTMSSVIIWLGSETIIIPLPKAPAFTGSQSQSENGIMSMSDDVFTELSCR
;
A
#
# COMPACT_ATOMS: atom_id res chain seq x y z
N MET A 1 -3.84 20.36 13.25
CA MET A 1 -3.40 20.64 11.85
C MET A 1 -4.41 20.01 10.91
N ASN A 2 -4.76 20.66 9.81
CA ASN A 2 -5.64 20.06 8.79
C ASN A 2 -4.76 19.53 7.64
N PRO A 3 -4.76 18.22 7.37
CA PRO A 3 -4.02 17.67 6.25
C PRO A 3 -4.58 18.20 4.92
N LYS A 4 -3.71 18.33 3.92
CA LYS A 4 -4.08 18.76 2.56
C LYS A 4 -3.43 17.83 1.56
N VAL A 5 -4.17 17.46 0.52
CA VAL A 5 -3.64 16.73 -0.63
C VAL A 5 -3.08 17.75 -1.62
N ALA A 6 -1.88 17.52 -2.12
CA ALA A 6 -1.18 18.36 -3.08
C ALA A 6 -0.58 17.49 -4.20
N ASP A 7 -0.07 18.13 -5.26
CA ASP A 7 0.55 17.47 -6.41
C ASP A 7 -0.42 16.58 -7.21
N PHE A 8 -1.22 17.22 -8.04
CA PHE A 8 -2.17 16.56 -8.94
C PHE A 8 -1.58 16.22 -10.32
N GLY A 9 -0.25 16.28 -10.48
CA GLY A 9 0.43 16.06 -11.77
C GLY A 9 0.20 14.67 -12.37
N THR A 10 -0.07 13.67 -11.54
CA THR A 10 -0.42 12.30 -11.97
C THR A 10 -1.89 11.97 -11.80
N ALA A 11 -2.71 12.92 -11.32
CA ALA A 11 -4.13 12.70 -11.12
C ALA A 11 -4.86 12.48 -12.46
N ARG A 12 -5.82 11.56 -12.47
CA ARG A 12 -6.71 11.34 -13.61
C ARG A 12 -8.15 11.47 -13.18
N LEU A 13 -8.94 12.12 -14.01
CA LEU A 13 -10.38 12.16 -13.84
C LEU A 13 -10.97 10.88 -14.45
N PHE A 14 -11.87 10.27 -13.70
CA PHE A 14 -12.74 9.19 -14.17
C PHE A 14 -14.11 9.78 -14.45
N ASP A 15 -14.76 9.33 -15.51
CA ASP A 15 -16.17 9.60 -15.71
C ASP A 15 -16.98 8.89 -14.61
N SER A 16 -18.14 9.44 -14.25
CA SER A 16 -18.96 8.97 -13.11
C SER A 16 -19.30 7.48 -13.18
N ASP A 17 -19.33 6.93 -14.39
CA ASP A 17 -19.69 5.53 -14.65
C ASP A 17 -18.47 4.61 -14.81
N GLU A 18 -17.26 5.16 -14.88
CA GLU A 18 -16.03 4.39 -14.99
C GLU A 18 -15.44 4.09 -13.62
N THR A 19 -15.31 2.81 -13.28
CA THR A 19 -14.67 2.36 -12.04
C THR A 19 -13.21 1.93 -12.25
N ARG A 20 -12.77 1.82 -13.52
CA ARG A 20 -11.42 1.37 -13.91
C ARG A 20 -11.01 2.04 -15.21
N ALA A 21 -9.73 2.34 -15.31
CA ALA A 21 -9.10 2.76 -16.55
C ALA A 21 -7.79 2.00 -16.77
N GLU A 22 -7.27 2.02 -17.99
CA GLU A 22 -5.98 1.45 -18.32
C GLU A 22 -5.04 2.53 -18.88
N THR A 23 -3.76 2.42 -18.53
CA THR A 23 -2.73 3.29 -19.06
C THR A 23 -1.55 2.46 -19.56
N LYS A 24 -0.99 2.90 -20.70
CA LYS A 24 0.28 2.35 -21.19
C LYS A 24 1.50 3.01 -20.54
N ARG A 25 1.31 4.17 -19.90
CA ARG A 25 2.39 4.91 -19.27
C ARG A 25 2.26 4.78 -17.76
N ILE A 26 3.16 4.01 -17.16
CA ILE A 26 3.27 3.88 -15.72
C ILE A 26 4.06 5.09 -15.19
N ALA A 27 3.49 5.81 -14.22
CA ALA A 27 4.11 6.98 -13.61
C ALA A 27 3.84 7.00 -12.10
N GLY A 28 4.83 7.44 -11.32
CA GLY A 28 4.76 7.53 -9.86
C GLY A 28 5.92 6.82 -9.17
N THR A 29 5.88 6.73 -7.85
CA THR A 29 6.92 6.11 -7.03
C THR A 29 6.67 4.61 -6.85
N ARG A 30 7.59 3.77 -7.31
CA ARG A 30 7.44 2.32 -7.47
C ARG A 30 6.96 1.59 -6.21
N GLY A 31 7.47 1.97 -5.03
CA GLY A 31 7.11 1.32 -3.76
C GLY A 31 5.67 1.53 -3.30
N TYR A 32 4.94 2.49 -3.90
CA TYR A 32 3.53 2.79 -3.56
C TYR A 32 2.55 2.33 -4.62
N MET A 33 3.05 1.82 -5.75
CA MET A 33 2.21 1.38 -6.86
C MET A 33 1.57 0.03 -6.56
N ALA A 34 0.27 -0.07 -6.80
CA ALA A 34 -0.44 -1.33 -6.71
C ALA A 34 0.03 -2.32 -7.80
N PRO A 35 0.02 -3.64 -7.53
CA PRO A 35 0.51 -4.65 -8.49
C PRO A 35 -0.19 -4.60 -9.84
N GLU A 36 -1.51 -4.44 -9.85
CA GLU A 36 -2.30 -4.35 -11.08
C GLU A 36 -1.99 -3.10 -11.90
N TYR A 37 -1.62 -2.01 -11.22
CA TYR A 37 -1.16 -0.80 -11.92
C TYR A 37 0.24 -1.00 -12.49
N LEU A 38 1.17 -1.54 -11.69
CA LEU A 38 2.54 -1.75 -12.11
C LEU A 38 2.66 -2.74 -13.27
N ASN A 39 1.90 -3.84 -13.23
CA ASN A 39 2.02 -4.94 -14.20
C ASN A 39 1.13 -4.76 -15.44
N HIS A 40 -0.02 -4.13 -15.28
CA HIS A 40 -1.06 -4.07 -16.31
C HIS A 40 -1.54 -2.65 -16.63
N GLY A 41 -1.03 -1.62 -15.94
CA GLY A 41 -1.49 -0.24 -16.10
C GLY A 41 -2.93 -0.01 -15.65
N GLN A 42 -3.50 -0.92 -14.87
CA GLN A 42 -4.89 -0.81 -14.41
C GLN A 42 -5.00 0.19 -13.27
N ILE A 43 -5.80 1.23 -13.48
CA ILE A 43 -6.06 2.31 -12.52
C ILE A 43 -7.47 2.12 -11.96
N SER A 44 -7.60 2.23 -10.65
CA SER A 44 -8.90 2.19 -9.97
C SER A 44 -8.80 2.82 -8.58
N ALA A 45 -9.93 3.10 -7.93
CA ALA A 45 -9.93 3.50 -6.53
C ALA A 45 -9.24 2.47 -5.61
N LYS A 46 -9.16 1.20 -6.01
CA LYS A 46 -8.44 0.16 -5.25
C LYS A 46 -6.93 0.27 -5.37
N SER A 47 -6.42 0.87 -6.44
CA SER A 47 -5.00 1.19 -6.58
C SER A 47 -4.60 2.30 -5.58
N ASP A 48 -5.45 3.31 -5.39
CA ASP A 48 -5.23 4.36 -4.39
C ASP A 48 -5.32 3.81 -2.95
N VAL A 49 -6.24 2.88 -2.70
CA VAL A 49 -6.32 2.18 -1.41
C VAL A 49 -5.03 1.44 -1.11
N TYR A 50 -4.40 0.80 -2.10
CA TYR A 50 -3.10 0.15 -1.92
C TYR A 50 -2.02 1.15 -1.51
N SER A 51 -1.90 2.25 -2.24
CA SER A 51 -0.93 3.32 -1.92
C SER A 51 -1.16 3.90 -0.52
N PHE A 52 -2.42 4.10 -0.14
CA PHE A 52 -2.79 4.52 1.22
C PHE A 52 -2.32 3.49 2.26
N GLY A 53 -2.50 2.20 2.00
CA GLY A 53 -2.07 1.12 2.91
C GLY A 53 -0.56 1.12 3.15
N VAL A 54 0.25 1.29 2.09
CA VAL A 54 1.71 1.42 2.21
C VAL A 54 2.07 2.63 3.07
N MET A 55 1.48 3.78 2.78
CA MET A 55 1.74 5.02 3.53
C MET A 55 1.32 4.91 5.00
N LEU A 56 0.22 4.22 5.30
CA LEU A 56 -0.22 3.98 6.67
C LEU A 56 0.79 3.12 7.44
N LEU A 57 1.32 2.07 6.83
CA LEU A 57 2.34 1.22 7.43
C LEU A 57 3.65 1.99 7.67
N GLU A 58 4.06 2.88 6.76
CA GLU A 58 5.22 3.77 6.96
C GLU A 58 5.03 4.71 8.15
N MET A 59 3.85 5.30 8.29
CA MET A 59 3.56 6.18 9.43
C MET A 59 3.62 5.45 10.77
N ILE A 60 3.26 4.16 10.78
CA ILE A 60 3.29 3.34 12.00
C ILE A 60 4.70 2.88 12.33
N SER A 61 5.48 2.52 11.31
CA SER A 61 6.83 1.98 11.51
C SER A 61 7.91 3.05 11.66
N GLY A 62 7.62 4.29 11.25
CA GLY A 62 8.64 5.33 11.14
C GLY A 62 9.66 5.09 10.02
N GLU A 63 9.52 4.02 9.26
CA GLU A 63 10.45 3.57 8.24
C GLU A 63 9.86 3.71 6.84
N ARG A 64 10.68 4.11 5.88
CA ARG A 64 10.25 4.14 4.47
C ARG A 64 10.13 2.73 3.90
N ASN A 65 9.18 2.51 3.03
CA ASN A 65 8.98 1.22 2.36
C ASN A 65 10.27 0.72 1.66
N ASN A 66 11.06 1.63 1.10
CA ASN A 66 12.33 1.30 0.43
C ASN A 66 13.49 0.96 1.40
N SER A 67 13.33 1.14 2.71
CA SER A 67 14.33 0.77 3.72
C SER A 67 14.39 -0.75 3.94
N PHE A 68 13.38 -1.49 3.47
CA PHE A 68 13.30 -2.94 3.59
C PHE A 68 13.83 -3.60 2.32
N GLU A 69 15.10 -4.03 2.35
CA GLU A 69 15.75 -4.71 1.23
C GLU A 69 14.97 -5.96 0.79
N GLY A 70 14.57 -6.00 -0.47
CA GLY A 70 14.01 -7.17 -1.15
C GLY A 70 12.53 -7.44 -0.91
N GLU A 71 12.01 -7.36 0.30
CA GLU A 71 10.64 -7.79 0.62
C GLU A 71 9.63 -6.63 0.77
N GLY A 72 10.09 -5.43 1.10
CA GLY A 72 9.25 -4.25 1.38
C GLY A 72 8.52 -4.30 2.72
N LEU A 73 8.08 -3.13 3.18
CA LEU A 73 7.46 -2.95 4.49
C LEU A 73 6.17 -3.77 4.67
N ALA A 74 5.36 -3.91 3.64
CA ALA A 74 4.12 -4.68 3.71
C ALA A 74 4.37 -6.17 4.00
N ALA A 75 5.40 -6.76 3.38
CA ALA A 75 5.78 -8.14 3.62
C ALA A 75 6.37 -8.32 5.03
N PHE A 76 7.20 -7.37 5.47
CA PHE A 76 7.72 -7.37 6.84
C PHE A 76 6.58 -7.29 7.87
N ALA A 77 5.64 -6.35 7.71
CA ALA A 77 4.50 -6.19 8.60
C ALA A 77 3.61 -7.45 8.61
N TRP A 78 3.38 -8.05 7.44
CA TRP A 78 2.65 -9.31 7.32
C TRP A 78 3.31 -10.45 8.08
N LYS A 79 4.63 -10.61 7.93
CA LYS A 79 5.40 -11.63 8.65
C LYS A 79 5.23 -11.49 10.16
N ARG A 80 5.36 -10.27 10.69
CA ARG A 80 5.16 -9.99 12.12
C ARG A 80 3.72 -10.22 12.56
N TRP A 81 2.75 -9.90 11.71
CA TRP A 81 1.34 -10.20 11.96
C TRP A 81 1.07 -11.70 12.12
N VAL A 82 1.57 -12.52 11.20
CA VAL A 82 1.40 -13.98 11.24
C VAL A 82 2.14 -14.62 12.44
N GLU A 83 3.29 -14.09 12.82
CA GLU A 83 4.03 -14.51 14.01
C GLU A 83 3.31 -14.13 15.33
N GLY A 84 2.21 -13.37 15.27
CA GLY A 84 1.51 -12.86 16.46
C GLY A 84 2.27 -11.76 17.20
N LYS A 85 3.19 -11.08 16.53
CA LYS A 85 4.05 -10.03 17.06
C LYS A 85 3.96 -8.72 16.25
N PRO A 86 2.74 -8.21 15.97
CA PRO A 86 2.59 -7.00 15.16
C PRO A 86 3.25 -5.76 15.79
N GLU A 87 3.43 -5.76 17.11
CA GLU A 87 4.08 -4.67 17.83
C GLU A 87 5.53 -4.40 17.43
N ILE A 88 6.21 -5.37 16.80
CA ILE A 88 7.58 -5.18 16.29
C ILE A 88 7.61 -4.18 15.11
N VAL A 89 6.46 -3.95 14.47
CA VAL A 89 6.33 -2.98 13.38
C VAL A 89 6.23 -1.55 13.89
N ILE A 90 5.89 -1.34 15.16
CA ILE A 90 5.56 -0.03 15.71
C ILE A 90 6.84 0.76 16.00
N ASP A 91 6.88 2.00 15.48
CA ASP A 91 7.94 2.95 15.82
C ASP A 91 8.01 3.16 17.34
N PRO A 92 9.20 3.09 17.95
CA PRO A 92 9.40 3.36 19.38
C PRO A 92 8.77 4.68 19.88
N PHE A 93 8.71 5.71 19.05
CA PHE A 93 8.06 6.98 19.39
C PHE A 93 6.53 6.89 19.54
N LEU A 94 5.91 5.83 19.04
CA LEU A 94 4.47 5.59 19.17
C LEU A 94 4.08 4.70 20.36
N ILE A 95 5.05 4.20 21.13
CA ILE A 95 4.82 3.22 22.21
C ILE A 95 3.92 3.78 23.33
N GLU A 96 3.90 5.10 23.55
CA GLU A 96 3.05 5.75 24.56
C GLU A 96 1.55 5.75 24.19
N ASN A 97 1.22 5.46 22.94
CA ASN A 97 -0.16 5.41 22.47
C ASN A 97 -0.83 4.06 22.79
N PRO A 98 -2.18 4.00 22.86
CA PRO A 98 -2.89 2.76 23.10
C PRO A 98 -2.51 1.68 22.08
N ARG A 99 -1.85 0.63 22.54
CA ARG A 99 -1.30 -0.45 21.70
C ARG A 99 -2.35 -1.07 20.76
N ASN A 100 -3.55 -1.29 21.28
CA ASN A 100 -4.63 -1.91 20.50
C ASN A 100 -5.06 -1.05 19.31
N GLU A 101 -5.03 0.28 19.45
CA GLU A 101 -5.33 1.19 18.36
C GLU A 101 -4.28 1.11 17.26
N ILE A 102 -2.99 1.06 17.62
CA ILE A 102 -1.91 0.95 16.63
C ILE A 102 -1.94 -0.41 15.92
N ILE A 103 -2.19 -1.51 16.65
CA ILE A 103 -2.36 -2.84 16.06
C ILE A 103 -3.54 -2.85 15.07
N LYS A 104 -4.63 -2.18 15.40
CA LYS A 104 -5.77 -1.97 14.50
C LYS A 104 -5.36 -1.22 13.22
N LEU A 105 -4.52 -0.19 13.33
CA LEU A 105 -4.00 0.53 12.17
C LEU A 105 -3.12 -0.38 11.30
N ILE A 106 -2.28 -1.23 11.88
CA ILE A 106 -1.50 -2.24 11.15
C ILE A 106 -2.44 -3.19 10.40
N GLN A 107 -3.51 -3.67 11.04
CA GLN A 107 -4.51 -4.53 10.42
C GLN A 107 -5.16 -3.86 9.21
N ILE A 108 -5.56 -2.59 9.34
CA ILE A 108 -6.14 -1.80 8.26
C ILE A 108 -5.13 -1.64 7.11
N GLY A 109 -3.88 -1.30 7.42
CA GLY A 109 -2.80 -1.19 6.44
C GLY A 109 -2.62 -2.48 5.64
N LEU A 110 -2.55 -3.62 6.33
CA LEU A 110 -2.42 -4.94 5.70
C LEU A 110 -3.64 -5.30 4.82
N LEU A 111 -4.84 -4.91 5.21
CA LEU A 111 -6.04 -5.08 4.39
C LEU A 111 -6.00 -4.21 3.12
N CYS A 112 -5.44 -3.02 3.20
CA CYS A 112 -5.32 -2.12 2.06
C CYS A 112 -4.30 -2.62 1.03
N VAL A 113 -3.22 -3.30 1.45
CA VAL A 113 -2.15 -3.79 0.58
C VAL A 113 -2.35 -5.23 0.08
N GLN A 114 -3.58 -5.77 0.16
CA GLN A 114 -3.89 -7.10 -0.38
C GLN A 114 -3.54 -7.18 -1.87
N GLU A 115 -3.03 -8.34 -2.32
CA GLU A 115 -2.68 -8.59 -3.72
C GLU A 115 -3.89 -8.39 -4.64
N ASN A 116 -4.99 -9.07 -4.33
CA ASN A 116 -6.22 -8.96 -5.11
C ASN A 116 -6.96 -7.65 -4.79
N PRO A 117 -7.15 -6.73 -5.77
CA PRO A 117 -7.85 -5.46 -5.55
C PRO A 117 -9.25 -5.62 -4.96
N THR A 118 -9.96 -6.71 -5.31
CA THR A 118 -11.33 -6.94 -4.80
C THR A 118 -11.36 -7.25 -3.30
N LYS A 119 -10.24 -7.67 -2.72
CA LYS A 119 -10.11 -7.98 -1.29
C LYS A 119 -9.72 -6.75 -0.46
N ARG A 120 -9.26 -5.69 -1.11
CA ARG A 120 -8.98 -4.42 -0.43
C ARG A 120 -10.30 -3.75 -0.02
N PRO A 121 -10.35 -3.07 1.12
CA PRO A 121 -11.53 -2.30 1.54
C PRO A 121 -11.82 -1.15 0.56
N THR A 122 -12.95 -0.50 0.74
CA THR A 122 -13.19 0.85 0.20
C THR A 122 -12.66 1.89 1.19
N MET A 123 -12.34 3.10 0.72
CA MET A 123 -11.96 4.18 1.64
C MET A 123 -13.07 4.52 2.63
N SER A 124 -14.34 4.38 2.25
CA SER A 124 -15.48 4.53 3.17
C SER A 124 -15.42 3.50 4.31
N SER A 125 -15.09 2.24 4.00
CA SER A 125 -14.89 1.22 5.05
C SER A 125 -13.71 1.56 5.95
N VAL A 126 -12.61 2.04 5.38
CA VAL A 126 -11.42 2.46 6.14
C VAL A 126 -11.77 3.59 7.11
N ILE A 127 -12.48 4.62 6.66
CA ILE A 127 -12.91 5.75 7.50
C ILE A 127 -13.79 5.26 8.66
N ILE A 128 -14.74 4.37 8.39
CA ILE A 128 -15.60 3.79 9.42
C ILE A 128 -14.77 3.01 10.45
N TRP A 129 -13.81 2.21 10.00
CA TRP A 129 -12.95 1.45 10.90
C TRP A 129 -12.05 2.33 11.74
N LEU A 130 -11.48 3.41 11.15
CA LEU A 130 -10.65 4.36 11.89
C LEU A 130 -11.44 5.08 12.98
N GLY A 131 -12.70 5.42 12.71
CA GLY A 131 -13.57 6.17 13.64
C GLY A 131 -14.31 5.33 14.68
N SER A 132 -14.23 4.01 14.65
CA SER A 132 -14.99 3.13 15.55
C SER A 132 -14.08 2.23 16.39
N GLU A 133 -14.33 2.16 17.68
CA GLU A 133 -13.61 1.26 18.61
C GLU A 133 -14.21 -0.17 18.65
N THR A 134 -15.47 -0.32 18.22
CA THR A 134 -16.24 -1.55 18.45
C THR A 134 -16.46 -2.40 17.20
N ILE A 135 -16.09 -1.92 16.01
CA ILE A 135 -16.30 -2.64 14.76
C ILE A 135 -15.29 -3.78 14.60
N ILE A 136 -15.81 -4.95 14.23
CA ILE A 136 -14.98 -6.10 13.88
C ILE A 136 -14.39 -5.87 12.48
N ILE A 137 -13.07 -5.77 12.40
CA ILE A 137 -12.33 -5.63 11.15
C ILE A 137 -11.94 -7.04 10.67
N PRO A 138 -12.10 -7.36 9.37
CA PRO A 138 -11.69 -8.65 8.83
C PRO A 138 -10.20 -8.92 9.06
N LEU A 139 -9.84 -10.20 9.15
CA LEU A 139 -8.41 -10.57 9.22
C LEU A 139 -7.75 -10.38 7.85
N PRO A 140 -6.55 -9.78 7.80
CA PRO A 140 -5.80 -9.64 6.56
C PRO A 140 -5.29 -11.00 6.07
N LYS A 141 -5.02 -11.08 4.77
CA LYS A 141 -4.30 -12.17 4.12
C LYS A 141 -2.94 -11.66 3.65
N ALA A 142 -2.14 -12.55 3.06
CA ALA A 142 -0.84 -12.17 2.52
C ALA A 142 -0.97 -11.00 1.53
N PRO A 143 -0.16 -9.94 1.69
CA PRO A 143 -0.10 -8.85 0.74
C PRO A 143 0.59 -9.26 -0.56
N ALA A 144 0.52 -8.39 -1.56
CA ALA A 144 1.29 -8.54 -2.78
C ALA A 144 2.80 -8.56 -2.47
N PHE A 145 3.55 -9.23 -3.32
CA PHE A 145 5.04 -9.31 -3.24
C PHE A 145 5.62 -9.99 -2.00
N THR A 146 4.84 -10.74 -1.23
CA THR A 146 5.40 -11.64 -0.22
C THR A 146 6.07 -12.79 -0.93
N GLY A 147 7.41 -12.80 -0.94
CA GLY A 147 8.27 -13.71 -1.69
C GLY A 147 7.94 -15.20 -1.55
N SER A 148 7.04 -15.65 -2.40
CA SER A 148 6.90 -17.03 -2.84
C SER A 148 7.00 -17.01 -4.36
N GLN A 149 8.15 -16.57 -4.88
CA GLN A 149 8.53 -16.92 -6.24
C GLN A 149 8.93 -18.41 -6.23
N SER A 150 7.93 -19.28 -6.39
CA SER A 150 8.16 -20.53 -7.11
C SER A 150 8.52 -20.14 -8.54
N GLN A 151 9.74 -20.44 -8.91
CA GLN A 151 10.36 -20.30 -10.20
C GLN A 151 9.39 -20.54 -11.36
N SER A 152 9.19 -19.52 -12.18
CA SER A 152 8.91 -19.69 -13.60
C SER A 152 9.89 -18.77 -14.31
N GLU A 153 11.00 -19.38 -14.70
CA GLU A 153 11.92 -18.82 -15.68
C GLU A 153 11.17 -18.55 -16.98
N ASN A 154 11.39 -17.42 -17.54
CA ASN A 154 11.61 -17.03 -18.93
C ASN A 154 10.88 -15.75 -19.30
N GLY A 155 11.67 -14.71 -19.45
CA GLY A 155 11.24 -13.44 -20.04
C GLY A 155 12.12 -12.29 -19.60
N ILE A 156 13.41 -12.35 -19.93
CA ILE A 156 14.29 -11.18 -19.86
C ILE A 156 13.79 -10.20 -20.91
N MET A 157 12.95 -9.26 -20.51
CA MET A 157 12.78 -8.01 -21.23
C MET A 157 13.71 -6.99 -20.58
N SER A 158 14.82 -6.74 -21.26
CA SER A 158 15.68 -5.60 -21.05
C SER A 158 14.84 -4.33 -21.23
N MET A 159 14.37 -3.77 -20.12
CA MET A 159 13.81 -2.42 -20.12
C MET A 159 14.96 -1.45 -19.85
N SER A 160 15.29 -0.66 -20.88
CA SER A 160 16.21 0.46 -20.78
C SER A 160 15.78 1.41 -19.64
N ASP A 161 16.75 1.80 -18.82
CA ASP A 161 16.61 2.68 -17.63
C ASP A 161 16.18 4.13 -17.93
N ASP A 162 15.81 4.46 -19.17
CA ASP A 162 15.64 5.84 -19.64
C ASP A 162 14.22 6.44 -19.44
N VAL A 163 13.32 5.81 -18.67
CA VAL A 163 11.91 6.29 -18.56
C VAL A 163 11.57 6.86 -17.18
N PHE A 164 12.50 6.87 -16.25
CA PHE A 164 12.25 7.45 -14.92
C PHE A 164 12.76 8.89 -14.85
N THR A 165 11.96 9.85 -15.34
CA THR A 165 12.19 11.25 -15.03
C THR A 165 11.85 11.49 -13.57
N GLU A 166 12.86 11.63 -12.71
CA GLU A 166 12.72 12.31 -11.43
C GLU A 166 12.19 13.71 -11.69
N LEU A 167 10.95 13.97 -11.27
CA LEU A 167 10.45 15.32 -11.18
C LEU A 167 11.16 16.01 -10.01
N SER A 168 12.30 16.63 -10.30
CA SER A 168 12.95 17.55 -9.38
C SER A 168 12.00 18.71 -9.12
N CYS A 169 11.56 18.86 -7.89
CA CYS A 169 10.88 20.06 -7.43
C CYS A 169 11.84 21.27 -7.53
N ARG A 170 11.44 22.26 -8.31
CA ARG A 170 11.90 23.64 -8.15
C ARG A 170 10.88 24.42 -7.37
#